data_b4c1aedb93e8369d9d96f8e707bd4b2f
#
_entry.id   b4c1aedb93e8369d9d96f8e707bd4b2f
#
_cell.length_a   1.000
_cell.length_b   1.000
_cell.length_c   1.000
_cell.angle_alpha   90.00
_cell.angle_beta   90.00
_cell.angle_gamma   90.00
#
_symmetry.space_group_name_H-M   'P 1'
#
loop_
_entity.id
_entity.type
_entity.pdbx_description
1 polymer ?
#
loop_
_entity_poly.entity_id
_entity_poly.type
_entity_poly.pdbx_seq_one_letter_code
_entity_poly.pdbx_strand_id
1 'polypeptide(L)'
;MRLLKDGFINMGIVQSDVLSEAVNGTGDFNGNKINNVRAVAALYMESFQIIVPADSDIKTPADLKGKKVSVGEEDSGVAKNAEYILNSVSLDYNMIDVCNMNYQKSAEALKNGSIDAFFVVLGAPCDVITQLSEEMDIRILPLDDRTISYMTNLYDGYYETVIKAGTYKGIDEDVKTV
;
A
#
# COMPACT_ATOMS: atom_id res chain seq x y z
N MET A 1 17.31 -4.00 -1.55
CA MET A 1 18.40 -3.06 -1.92
C MET A 1 19.74 -3.38 -1.24
N ARG A 2 19.80 -3.60 0.10
CA ARG A 2 21.07 -3.86 0.82
C ARG A 2 21.83 -5.07 0.25
N LEU A 3 21.19 -6.20 0.02
CA LEU A 3 21.81 -7.41 -0.54
C LEU A 3 22.41 -7.18 -1.95
N LEU A 4 21.76 -6.34 -2.78
CA LEU A 4 22.30 -5.92 -4.08
C LEU A 4 23.55 -5.05 -3.91
N LYS A 5 23.51 -4.08 -2.99
CA LYS A 5 24.65 -3.19 -2.69
C LYS A 5 25.88 -4.01 -2.28
N ASP A 6 25.68 -5.00 -1.41
CA ASP A 6 26.75 -5.78 -0.82
C ASP A 6 27.19 -6.97 -1.70
N GLY A 7 26.54 -7.14 -2.87
CA GLY A 7 26.91 -8.19 -3.84
C GLY A 7 26.46 -9.60 -3.47
N PHE A 8 25.55 -9.76 -2.50
CA PHE A 8 25.01 -11.07 -2.15
C PHE A 8 24.02 -11.60 -3.19
N ILE A 9 23.37 -10.70 -3.93
CA ILE A 9 22.50 -11.04 -5.07
C ILE A 9 22.85 -10.14 -6.25
N ASN A 10 22.59 -10.62 -7.47
CA ASN A 10 22.89 -9.89 -8.71
C ASN A 10 21.67 -9.19 -9.31
N MET A 11 20.46 -9.58 -8.91
CA MET A 11 19.20 -9.03 -9.41
C MET A 11 18.13 -9.13 -8.33
N GLY A 12 17.20 -8.17 -8.31
CA GLY A 12 16.05 -8.18 -7.40
C GLY A 12 14.93 -7.31 -7.93
N ILE A 13 13.69 -7.63 -7.55
CA ILE A 13 12.51 -6.80 -7.80
C ILE A 13 12.36 -5.88 -6.60
N VAL A 14 12.17 -4.59 -6.86
CA VAL A 14 12.00 -3.56 -5.83
C VAL A 14 10.97 -2.53 -6.30
N GLN A 15 10.28 -1.91 -5.36
CA GLN A 15 9.38 -0.78 -5.65
C GLN A 15 10.20 0.45 -6.11
N SER A 16 9.60 1.29 -6.93
CA SER A 16 10.27 2.47 -7.52
C SER A 16 10.68 3.50 -6.48
N ASP A 17 9.88 3.70 -5.44
CA ASP A 17 10.17 4.59 -4.31
C ASP A 17 11.39 4.11 -3.51
N VAL A 18 11.46 2.81 -3.18
CA VAL A 18 12.62 2.20 -2.50
C VAL A 18 13.89 2.32 -3.34
N LEU A 19 13.78 2.16 -4.67
CA LEU A 19 14.92 2.36 -5.56
C LEU A 19 15.37 3.83 -5.56
N SER A 20 14.40 4.76 -5.66
CA SER A 20 14.66 6.21 -5.64
C SER A 20 15.38 6.63 -4.36
N GLU A 21 14.85 6.22 -3.20
CA GLU A 21 15.47 6.50 -1.90
C GLU A 21 16.90 5.94 -1.80
N ALA A 22 17.09 4.70 -2.25
CA ALA A 22 18.41 4.05 -2.20
C ALA A 22 19.45 4.79 -3.06
N VAL A 23 19.07 5.20 -4.27
CA VAL A 23 19.97 5.92 -5.22
C VAL A 23 20.21 7.36 -4.75
N ASN A 24 19.20 8.01 -4.19
CA ASN A 24 19.32 9.39 -3.71
C ASN A 24 19.93 9.47 -2.30
N GLY A 25 19.93 8.39 -1.53
CA GLY A 25 20.39 8.36 -0.14
C GLY A 25 19.44 9.11 0.78
N THR A 26 18.13 8.95 0.57
CA THR A 26 17.04 9.54 1.35
C THR A 26 16.25 8.45 2.08
N GLY A 27 15.25 8.82 2.86
CA GLY A 27 14.42 7.88 3.60
C GLY A 27 15.25 6.90 4.42
N ASP A 28 15.00 5.60 4.29
CA ASP A 28 15.72 4.53 4.99
C ASP A 28 17.19 4.39 4.59
N PHE A 29 17.60 5.06 3.52
CA PHE A 29 18.98 5.09 3.02
C PHE A 29 19.67 6.43 3.30
N ASN A 30 19.15 7.24 4.22
CA ASN A 30 19.69 8.56 4.52
C ASN A 30 21.21 8.49 4.83
N GLY A 31 21.99 9.23 4.04
CA GLY A 31 23.46 9.22 4.12
C GLY A 31 24.16 7.97 3.53
N ASN A 32 23.40 6.98 3.04
CA ASN A 32 23.92 5.69 2.55
C ASN A 32 23.52 5.41 1.10
N LYS A 33 23.86 6.30 0.19
CA LYS A 33 23.60 6.13 -1.27
C LYS A 33 24.08 4.78 -1.80
N ILE A 34 23.24 4.16 -2.64
CA ILE A 34 23.60 2.96 -3.38
C ILE A 34 23.86 3.34 -4.84
N ASN A 35 25.15 3.36 -5.24
CA ASN A 35 25.57 3.84 -6.56
C ASN A 35 25.91 2.69 -7.54
N ASN A 36 25.98 1.47 -7.06
CA ASN A 36 26.41 0.29 -7.82
C ASN A 36 25.24 -0.57 -8.34
N VAL A 37 24.03 -0.04 -8.36
CA VAL A 37 22.84 -0.69 -8.92
C VAL A 37 22.32 0.05 -10.14
N ARG A 38 21.57 -0.65 -10.99
CA ARG A 38 20.90 -0.08 -12.17
C ARG A 38 19.53 -0.69 -12.32
N ALA A 39 18.53 0.13 -12.68
CA ALA A 39 17.23 -0.36 -13.13
C ALA A 39 17.40 -1.00 -14.52
N VAL A 40 16.85 -2.19 -14.70
CA VAL A 40 16.90 -2.94 -15.96
C VAL A 40 15.56 -2.84 -16.68
N ALA A 41 14.45 -2.90 -15.95
CA ALA A 41 13.10 -2.79 -16.51
C ALA A 41 12.11 -2.28 -15.45
N ALA A 42 11.08 -1.57 -15.89
CA ALA A 42 9.82 -1.43 -15.17
C ALA A 42 8.89 -2.58 -15.58
N LEU A 43 8.30 -3.27 -14.62
CA LEU A 43 7.54 -4.50 -14.88
C LEU A 43 6.04 -4.22 -14.97
N TYR A 44 5.44 -3.61 -13.96
CA TYR A 44 4.01 -3.30 -13.89
C TYR A 44 3.76 -2.15 -12.89
N MET A 45 2.57 -1.58 -12.97
CA MET A 45 2.10 -0.59 -12.01
C MET A 45 1.45 -1.31 -10.84
N GLU A 46 1.73 -0.86 -9.63
CA GLU A 46 1.04 -1.26 -8.41
C GLU A 46 0.05 -0.16 -8.03
N SER A 47 -1.10 -0.53 -7.51
CA SER A 47 -2.10 0.40 -7.00
C SER A 47 -2.22 0.25 -5.49
N PHE A 48 -2.35 1.37 -4.82
CA PHE A 48 -2.60 1.40 -3.39
C PHE A 48 -4.07 1.08 -3.12
N GLN A 49 -4.34 0.10 -2.28
CA GLN A 49 -5.68 -0.38 -2.02
C GLN A 49 -5.90 -0.53 -0.51
N ILE A 50 -6.89 0.17 0.04
CA ILE A 50 -7.29 0.03 1.45
C ILE A 50 -8.63 -0.67 1.47
N ILE A 51 -8.65 -1.89 2.01
CA ILE A 51 -9.81 -2.77 1.97
C ILE A 51 -10.52 -2.75 3.31
N VAL A 52 -11.83 -2.55 3.28
CA VAL A 52 -12.74 -2.60 4.43
C VAL A 52 -13.99 -3.42 4.09
N PRO A 53 -14.77 -3.94 5.07
CA PRO A 53 -16.08 -4.49 4.81
C PRO A 53 -17.00 -3.43 4.16
N ALA A 54 -17.84 -3.83 3.22
CA ALA A 54 -18.70 -2.88 2.48
C ALA A 54 -19.70 -2.14 3.39
N ASP A 55 -20.16 -2.78 4.44
CA ASP A 55 -21.09 -2.24 5.45
C ASP A 55 -20.41 -1.42 6.56
N SER A 56 -19.06 -1.36 6.55
CA SER A 56 -18.28 -0.59 7.53
C SER A 56 -18.63 0.91 7.50
N ASP A 57 -18.51 1.56 8.65
CA ASP A 57 -18.59 3.01 8.81
C ASP A 57 -17.33 3.75 8.25
N ILE A 58 -16.27 3.02 7.96
CA ILE A 58 -15.02 3.54 7.39
C ILE A 58 -15.24 3.89 5.91
N LYS A 59 -15.17 5.16 5.55
CA LYS A 59 -15.40 5.67 4.19
C LYS A 59 -14.17 6.32 3.57
N THR A 60 -13.28 6.81 4.42
CA THR A 60 -12.05 7.52 4.04
C THR A 60 -10.87 7.01 4.87
N PRO A 61 -9.62 7.22 4.44
CA PRO A 61 -8.44 6.87 5.26
C PRO A 61 -8.42 7.55 6.63
N ALA A 62 -9.03 8.73 6.79
CA ALA A 62 -9.11 9.41 8.10
C ALA A 62 -9.98 8.65 9.13
N ASP A 63 -10.94 7.87 8.67
CA ASP A 63 -11.82 7.06 9.53
C ASP A 63 -11.11 5.84 10.15
N LEU A 64 -9.87 5.58 9.75
CA LEU A 64 -9.03 4.52 10.34
C LEU A 64 -8.58 4.85 11.77
N LYS A 65 -8.77 6.08 12.25
CA LYS A 65 -8.43 6.47 13.63
C LYS A 65 -9.13 5.55 14.65
N GLY A 66 -8.32 4.94 15.52
CA GLY A 66 -8.79 4.01 16.56
C GLY A 66 -9.25 2.63 16.02
N LYS A 67 -9.10 2.38 14.73
CA LYS A 67 -9.44 1.09 14.11
C LYS A 67 -8.26 0.14 14.16
N LYS A 68 -8.54 -1.15 14.06
CA LYS A 68 -7.53 -2.20 13.99
C LYS A 68 -7.18 -2.50 12.55
N VAL A 69 -5.94 -2.19 12.16
CA VAL A 69 -5.55 -2.11 10.75
C VAL A 69 -4.31 -2.96 10.49
N SER A 70 -4.38 -3.86 9.50
CA SER A 70 -3.19 -4.53 8.98
C SER A 70 -2.50 -3.63 7.97
N VAL A 71 -1.26 -3.26 8.29
CA VAL A 71 -0.43 -2.36 7.48
C VAL A 71 0.61 -3.11 6.63
N GLY A 72 0.51 -4.44 6.56
CA GLY A 72 1.51 -5.29 5.92
C GLY A 72 2.51 -5.88 6.92
N GLU A 73 3.44 -6.67 6.42
CA GLU A 73 4.50 -7.25 7.26
C GLU A 73 5.45 -6.17 7.79
N GLU A 74 6.04 -6.42 8.93
CA GLU A 74 7.03 -5.52 9.51
C GLU A 74 8.19 -5.26 8.53
N ASP A 75 8.67 -4.02 8.47
CA ASP A 75 9.71 -3.56 7.54
C ASP A 75 9.38 -3.75 6.04
N SER A 76 8.13 -4.00 5.68
CA SER A 76 7.71 -4.12 4.28
C SER A 76 7.50 -2.76 3.61
N GLY A 77 7.58 -2.72 2.27
CA GLY A 77 7.21 -1.54 1.50
C GLY A 77 5.76 -1.12 1.73
N VAL A 78 4.86 -2.09 1.95
CA VAL A 78 3.45 -1.82 2.25
C VAL A 78 3.28 -1.09 3.57
N ALA A 79 4.01 -1.50 4.63
CA ALA A 79 3.96 -0.81 5.92
C ALA A 79 4.41 0.64 5.78
N LYS A 80 5.49 0.89 5.05
CA LYS A 80 5.97 2.24 4.76
C LYS A 80 4.95 3.07 3.97
N ASN A 81 4.37 2.48 2.95
CA ASN A 81 3.33 3.13 2.14
C ASN A 81 2.07 3.44 2.96
N ALA A 82 1.66 2.54 3.86
CA ALA A 82 0.56 2.76 4.79
C ALA A 82 0.82 3.97 5.71
N GLU A 83 2.06 4.10 6.22
CA GLU A 83 2.47 5.25 7.03
C GLU A 83 2.33 6.57 6.23
N TYR A 84 2.74 6.59 4.96
CA TYR A 84 2.62 7.78 4.12
C TYR A 84 1.16 8.19 3.92
N ILE A 85 0.26 7.25 3.65
CA ILE A 85 -1.18 7.54 3.52
C ILE A 85 -1.75 8.04 4.85
N LEU A 86 -1.44 7.40 5.97
CA LEU A 86 -1.90 7.84 7.28
C LEU A 86 -1.43 9.28 7.58
N ASN A 87 -0.15 9.58 7.31
CA ASN A 87 0.40 10.94 7.49
C ASN A 87 -0.33 11.98 6.63
N SER A 88 -0.75 11.63 5.40
CA SER A 88 -1.49 12.54 4.52
C SER A 88 -2.83 12.99 5.10
N VAL A 89 -3.43 12.18 5.96
CA VAL A 89 -4.69 12.47 6.67
C VAL A 89 -4.48 12.81 8.15
N SER A 90 -3.24 13.15 8.52
CA SER A 90 -2.84 13.54 9.89
C SER A 90 -3.05 12.42 10.92
N LEU A 91 -2.89 11.18 10.51
CA LEU A 91 -2.80 10.01 11.39
C LEU A 91 -1.37 9.47 11.40
N ASP A 92 -1.03 8.74 12.45
CA ASP A 92 0.18 7.95 12.56
C ASP A 92 -0.13 6.58 13.19
N TYR A 93 0.86 5.71 13.30
CA TYR A 93 0.71 4.37 13.86
C TYR A 93 0.29 4.35 15.34
N ASN A 94 0.45 5.44 16.10
CA ASN A 94 -0.03 5.52 17.49
C ASN A 94 -1.54 5.80 17.57
N MET A 95 -2.15 6.21 16.45
CA MET A 95 -3.57 6.56 16.38
C MET A 95 -4.46 5.43 15.85
N ILE A 96 -3.88 4.28 15.49
CA ILE A 96 -4.56 3.08 15.04
C ILE A 96 -4.04 1.87 15.85
N ASP A 97 -4.78 0.76 15.87
CA ASP A 97 -4.30 -0.52 16.40
C ASP A 97 -3.61 -1.30 15.26
N VAL A 98 -2.27 -1.21 15.21
CA VAL A 98 -1.45 -1.75 14.12
C VAL A 98 -1.33 -3.27 14.21
N CYS A 99 -1.60 -3.95 13.10
CA CYS A 99 -1.32 -5.37 12.91
C CYS A 99 -0.32 -5.56 11.76
N ASN A 100 0.69 -6.39 11.96
CA ASN A 100 1.65 -6.73 10.92
C ASN A 100 1.38 -8.15 10.41
N MET A 101 0.80 -8.24 9.20
CA MET A 101 0.41 -9.51 8.57
C MET A 101 0.67 -9.46 7.07
N ASN A 102 0.91 -10.63 6.46
CA ASN A 102 0.90 -10.74 5.01
C ASN A 102 -0.54 -10.62 4.47
N TYR A 103 -0.68 -10.43 3.16
CA TYR A 103 -1.98 -10.18 2.52
C TYR A 103 -3.02 -11.28 2.77
N GLN A 104 -2.64 -12.56 2.73
CA GLN A 104 -3.56 -13.68 2.94
C GLN A 104 -4.12 -13.69 4.37
N LYS A 105 -3.24 -13.52 5.37
CA LYS A 105 -3.66 -13.42 6.77
C LYS A 105 -4.52 -12.18 7.02
N SER A 106 -4.22 -11.07 6.35
CA SER A 106 -5.02 -9.84 6.44
C SER A 106 -6.42 -10.03 5.89
N ALA A 107 -6.55 -10.68 4.72
CA ALA A 107 -7.85 -11.01 4.12
C ALA A 107 -8.67 -11.94 5.03
N GLU A 108 -8.05 -13.00 5.57
CA GLU A 108 -8.71 -13.89 6.55
C GLU A 108 -9.13 -13.15 7.82
N ALA A 109 -8.28 -12.27 8.34
CA ALA A 109 -8.56 -11.47 9.53
C ALA A 109 -9.69 -10.46 9.31
N LEU A 110 -9.77 -9.83 8.12
CA LEU A 110 -10.90 -8.98 7.76
C LEU A 110 -12.20 -9.79 7.68
N LYS A 111 -12.17 -10.93 6.99
CA LYS A 111 -13.34 -11.80 6.82
C LYS A 111 -13.92 -12.30 8.15
N ASN A 112 -13.06 -12.61 9.13
CA ASN A 112 -13.52 -13.08 10.45
C ASN A 112 -13.75 -11.94 11.46
N GLY A 113 -13.62 -10.67 11.04
CA GLY A 113 -13.85 -9.51 11.89
C GLY A 113 -12.76 -9.25 12.95
N SER A 114 -11.56 -9.83 12.78
CA SER A 114 -10.44 -9.61 13.71
C SER A 114 -9.69 -8.30 13.45
N ILE A 115 -9.88 -7.70 12.27
CA ILE A 115 -9.40 -6.36 11.90
C ILE A 115 -10.49 -5.59 11.17
N ASP A 116 -10.38 -4.26 11.14
CA ASP A 116 -11.33 -3.36 10.49
C ASP A 116 -10.94 -3.01 9.06
N ALA A 117 -9.63 -3.02 8.75
CA ALA A 117 -9.08 -2.68 7.44
C ALA A 117 -7.72 -3.34 7.21
N PHE A 118 -7.33 -3.43 5.94
CA PHE A 118 -5.94 -3.74 5.60
C PHE A 118 -5.47 -3.03 4.33
N PHE A 119 -4.16 -2.82 4.26
CA PHE A 119 -3.47 -2.18 3.15
C PHE A 119 -2.89 -3.21 2.18
N VAL A 120 -3.01 -2.93 0.89
CA VAL A 120 -2.42 -3.71 -0.21
C VAL A 120 -1.76 -2.76 -1.20
N VAL A 121 -0.55 -3.11 -1.64
CA VAL A 121 0.15 -2.43 -2.75
C VAL A 121 0.51 -3.51 -3.76
N LEU A 122 -0.33 -3.67 -4.76
CA LEU A 122 -0.22 -4.66 -5.84
C LEU A 122 -0.92 -4.12 -7.10
N GLY A 123 -0.62 -4.73 -8.24
CA GLY A 123 -1.42 -4.49 -9.46
C GLY A 123 -2.89 -4.86 -9.22
N ALA A 124 -3.80 -4.10 -9.82
CA ALA A 124 -5.24 -4.39 -9.78
C ALA A 124 -5.70 -4.91 -11.17
N PRO A 125 -6.41 -6.07 -11.24
CA PRO A 125 -6.81 -6.94 -10.13
C PRO A 125 -5.66 -7.77 -9.56
N CYS A 126 -5.76 -8.13 -8.28
CA CYS A 126 -4.86 -9.08 -7.62
C CYS A 126 -5.64 -10.22 -6.96
N ASP A 127 -5.02 -11.39 -6.89
CA ASP A 127 -5.69 -12.64 -6.48
C ASP A 127 -6.29 -12.55 -5.07
N VAL A 128 -5.58 -11.94 -4.12
CA VAL A 128 -6.03 -11.88 -2.73
C VAL A 128 -7.33 -11.09 -2.58
N ILE A 129 -7.47 -9.95 -3.28
CA ILE A 129 -8.69 -9.14 -3.22
C ILE A 129 -9.80 -9.78 -4.07
N THR A 130 -9.45 -10.38 -5.22
CA THR A 130 -10.41 -11.12 -6.05
C THR A 130 -11.06 -12.24 -5.24
N GLN A 131 -10.27 -13.09 -4.58
CA GLN A 131 -10.78 -14.18 -3.74
C GLN A 131 -11.62 -13.64 -2.58
N LEU A 132 -11.14 -12.61 -1.88
CA LEU A 132 -11.88 -12.02 -0.77
C LEU A 132 -13.24 -11.46 -1.21
N SER A 133 -13.29 -10.77 -2.36
CA SER A 133 -14.53 -10.20 -2.90
C SER A 133 -15.57 -11.23 -3.32
N GLU A 134 -15.15 -12.49 -3.60
CA GLU A 134 -16.07 -13.60 -3.83
C GLU A 134 -16.67 -14.16 -2.54
N GLU A 135 -15.99 -13.97 -1.40
CA GLU A 135 -16.36 -14.54 -0.10
C GLU A 135 -17.10 -13.56 0.81
N MET A 136 -16.88 -12.24 0.65
CA MET A 136 -17.57 -11.18 1.40
C MET A 136 -17.68 -9.89 0.58
N ASP A 137 -18.66 -9.07 0.90
CA ASP A 137 -18.78 -7.75 0.30
C ASP A 137 -17.73 -6.80 0.90
N ILE A 138 -16.93 -6.20 0.02
CA ILE A 138 -15.84 -5.32 0.38
C ILE A 138 -16.03 -3.93 -0.23
N ARG A 139 -15.31 -2.96 0.32
CA ARG A 139 -15.08 -1.63 -0.25
C ARG A 139 -13.60 -1.34 -0.31
N ILE A 140 -13.18 -0.69 -1.39
CA ILE A 140 -11.85 -0.06 -1.49
C ILE A 140 -12.03 1.42 -1.17
N LEU A 141 -11.29 1.94 -0.19
CA LEU A 141 -11.37 3.35 0.17
C LEU A 141 -10.73 4.22 -0.92
N PRO A 142 -11.46 5.20 -1.47
CA PRO A 142 -10.88 6.15 -2.40
C PRO A 142 -9.92 7.10 -1.68
N LEU A 143 -8.87 7.52 -2.38
CA LEU A 143 -8.04 8.63 -1.96
C LEU A 143 -8.58 9.92 -2.56
N ASP A 144 -8.70 10.96 -1.74
CA ASP A 144 -9.10 12.28 -2.20
C ASP A 144 -7.96 13.00 -2.94
N ASP A 145 -8.29 14.05 -3.67
CA ASP A 145 -7.31 14.81 -4.47
C ASP A 145 -6.19 15.41 -3.60
N ARG A 146 -6.46 15.71 -2.32
CA ARG A 146 -5.47 16.22 -1.37
C ARG A 146 -4.46 15.12 -1.00
N THR A 147 -4.93 13.93 -0.67
CA THR A 147 -4.09 12.78 -0.37
C THR A 147 -3.24 12.39 -1.57
N ILE A 148 -3.85 12.33 -2.76
CA ILE A 148 -3.15 12.04 -4.03
C ILE A 148 -2.06 13.09 -4.26
N SER A 149 -2.39 14.39 -4.15
CA SER A 149 -1.42 15.46 -4.31
C SER A 149 -0.29 15.40 -3.27
N TYR A 150 -0.60 15.04 -2.03
CA TYR A 150 0.41 14.85 -0.99
C TYR A 150 1.40 13.74 -1.39
N MET A 151 0.89 12.57 -1.80
CA MET A 151 1.72 11.43 -2.18
C MET A 151 2.58 11.73 -3.41
N THR A 152 1.99 12.27 -4.48
CA THR A 152 2.68 12.51 -5.76
C THR A 152 3.69 13.65 -5.71
N ASN A 153 3.55 14.61 -4.78
CA ASN A 153 4.48 15.74 -4.62
C ASN A 153 5.64 15.45 -3.66
N LEU A 154 5.43 14.58 -2.67
CA LEU A 154 6.45 14.33 -1.64
C LEU A 154 7.29 13.08 -1.89
N TYR A 155 6.78 12.14 -2.67
CA TYR A 155 7.45 10.87 -2.89
C TYR A 155 7.59 10.57 -4.37
N ASP A 156 8.82 10.36 -4.82
CA ASP A 156 9.09 9.93 -6.21
C ASP A 156 8.49 8.54 -6.47
N GLY A 157 7.92 8.38 -7.66
CA GLY A 157 7.41 7.09 -8.12
C GLY A 157 5.92 6.84 -7.87
N TYR A 158 5.21 7.81 -7.24
CA TYR A 158 3.75 7.75 -7.10
C TYR A 158 3.07 8.57 -8.20
N TYR A 159 1.99 8.00 -8.73
CA TYR A 159 1.17 8.63 -9.77
C TYR A 159 -0.29 8.38 -9.46
N GLU A 160 -1.15 9.38 -9.74
CA GLU A 160 -2.59 9.16 -9.69
C GLU A 160 -2.98 8.03 -10.63
N THR A 161 -3.76 7.09 -10.11
CA THR A 161 -4.33 5.98 -10.90
C THR A 161 -5.77 5.71 -10.48
N VAL A 162 -6.45 4.85 -11.23
CA VAL A 162 -7.86 4.53 -11.01
C VAL A 162 -8.06 3.02 -11.13
N ILE A 163 -8.54 2.41 -10.05
CA ILE A 163 -9.07 1.05 -10.09
C ILE A 163 -10.46 1.14 -10.70
N LYS A 164 -10.65 0.53 -11.87
CA LYS A 164 -11.91 0.65 -12.62
C LYS A 164 -13.05 -0.12 -11.98
N ALA A 165 -14.25 0.42 -12.12
CA ALA A 165 -15.49 -0.29 -11.80
C ALA A 165 -15.48 -1.68 -12.45
N GLY A 166 -15.92 -2.70 -11.71
CA GLY A 166 -15.92 -4.09 -12.15
C GLY A 166 -14.56 -4.81 -12.07
N THR A 167 -13.50 -4.16 -11.56
CA THR A 167 -12.20 -4.83 -11.34
C THR A 167 -12.33 -5.97 -10.32
N TYR A 168 -13.14 -5.77 -9.28
CA TYR A 168 -13.47 -6.79 -8.28
C TYR A 168 -14.99 -6.86 -8.11
N LYS A 169 -15.50 -7.99 -7.66
CA LYS A 169 -16.92 -8.16 -7.36
C LYS A 169 -17.40 -7.16 -6.32
N GLY A 170 -18.51 -6.46 -6.61
CA GLY A 170 -19.10 -5.45 -5.72
C GLY A 170 -18.41 -4.08 -5.74
N ILE A 171 -17.38 -3.90 -6.56
CA ILE A 171 -16.76 -2.58 -6.80
C ILE A 171 -17.36 -2.00 -8.10
N ASP A 172 -18.47 -1.29 -7.97
CA ASP A 172 -19.30 -0.83 -9.10
C ASP A 172 -18.96 0.60 -9.54
N GLU A 173 -18.05 1.28 -8.86
CA GLU A 173 -17.59 2.62 -9.17
C GLU A 173 -16.07 2.66 -9.31
N ASP A 174 -15.57 3.62 -10.10
CA ASP A 174 -14.15 3.89 -10.23
C ASP A 174 -13.57 4.37 -8.89
N VAL A 175 -12.45 3.80 -8.45
CA VAL A 175 -11.77 4.16 -7.21
C VAL A 175 -10.47 4.87 -7.51
N LYS A 176 -10.37 6.16 -7.17
CA LYS A 176 -9.13 6.94 -7.28
C LYS A 176 -8.11 6.49 -6.23
N THR A 177 -6.86 6.35 -6.65
CA THR A 177 -5.74 5.97 -5.78
C THR A 177 -4.39 6.42 -6.37
N VAL A 178 -3.30 5.95 -5.79
CA VAL A 178 -1.93 6.12 -6.30
C VAL A 178 -1.25 4.79 -6.53
#